data_6ed13fe4212223d496f15aa3f09307c5
#
_entry.id   6ed13fe4212223d496f15aa3f09307c5
#
_cell.length_a   1.000
_cell.length_b   1.000
_cell.length_c   1.000
_cell.angle_alpha   90.00
_cell.angle_beta   90.00
_cell.angle_gamma   90.00
#
_symmetry.space_group_name_H-M   'P 1'
#
loop_
_entity.id
_entity.type
_entity.pdbx_description
1 polymer ?
#
loop_
_entity_poly.entity_id
_entity_poly.type
_entity_poly.pdbx_seq_one_letter_code
_entity_poly.pdbx_strand_id
1 'polypeptide(L)'
;MTERRKIRWLIAHYPAYLFVRTAEVFRTELEKLCPGQFDLEIHTFDSYVNQYKKLDVMTQFPPEIPGLEEPSLLRPEFKGREVDDFKQVRAKWNTVFQGLRDGDFEMSQTQVNIVGSYLKNDYNALDLPFLFNDHDHVSRVLDGAIGDRLGQELAETADIRGLGFTYSGGYRVIGANKEITKLNDLGETTFLTTTGPSKFLFEELGVGPIDKVEASPSDHGDIQEEGGAIETTYLRFTGKHVLKTDHSMFLTTILTGTKFFESLTAEQQEAFKVAAKTVAKVERIWSVEDAAKYEQDATSKGITIVELSAEDKQRLRHASKQSYKQLMKMKINPVIVDAIIREGKK
;
A
#
# COMPACT_ATOMS: atom_id res chain seq x y z
N MET A 1 26.43 21.46 -21.57
CA MET A 1 25.42 20.48 -21.15
C MET A 1 24.62 21.13 -20.05
N THR A 2 23.33 21.30 -20.22
CA THR A 2 22.45 21.79 -19.16
C THR A 2 22.49 20.79 -17.99
N GLU A 3 22.66 21.28 -16.78
CA GLU A 3 22.65 20.46 -15.57
C GLU A 3 21.28 19.74 -15.47
N ARG A 4 21.29 18.41 -15.25
CA ARG A 4 20.08 17.63 -15.06
C ARG A 4 19.39 18.03 -13.76
N ARG A 5 18.08 18.19 -13.79
CA ARG A 5 17.31 18.47 -12.57
C ARG A 5 17.19 17.21 -11.73
N LYS A 6 17.60 17.29 -10.46
CA LYS A 6 17.51 16.17 -9.52
C LYS A 6 16.06 15.87 -9.13
N ILE A 7 15.75 14.58 -9.06
CA ILE A 7 14.53 14.02 -8.50
C ILE A 7 14.96 13.04 -7.42
N ARG A 8 14.60 13.29 -6.18
CA ARG A 8 14.79 12.36 -5.08
C ARG A 8 13.49 11.60 -4.87
N TRP A 9 13.55 10.27 -5.03
CA TRP A 9 12.42 9.38 -4.79
C TRP A 9 12.62 8.66 -3.47
N LEU A 10 11.76 8.97 -2.49
CA LEU A 10 11.81 8.39 -1.16
C LEU A 10 11.00 7.09 -1.10
N ILE A 11 11.65 5.98 -0.79
CA ILE A 11 11.02 4.71 -0.48
C ILE A 11 10.64 4.73 1.00
N ALA A 12 9.36 4.90 1.29
CA ALA A 12 8.85 5.04 2.65
C ALA A 12 8.04 3.83 3.13
N HIS A 13 7.87 2.82 2.28
CA HIS A 13 7.04 1.65 2.56
C HIS A 13 7.81 0.35 2.34
N TYR A 14 7.35 -0.71 2.98
CA TYR A 14 7.83 -2.08 2.84
C TYR A 14 6.82 -2.90 2.01
N PRO A 15 7.20 -3.82 1.13
CA PRO A 15 8.58 -4.24 0.84
C PRO A 15 9.30 -3.25 -0.07
N ALA A 16 10.45 -2.79 0.38
CA ALA A 16 11.16 -1.71 -0.31
C ALA A 16 11.61 -2.07 -1.72
N TYR A 17 12.01 -3.32 -1.97
CA TYR A 17 12.49 -3.75 -3.30
C TYR A 17 11.45 -3.56 -4.42
N LEU A 18 10.15 -3.79 -4.14
CA LEU A 18 9.08 -3.55 -5.11
C LEU A 18 9.03 -2.08 -5.51
N PHE A 19 9.17 -1.20 -4.52
CA PHE A 19 9.13 0.25 -4.73
C PHE A 19 10.41 0.80 -5.36
N VAL A 20 11.57 0.22 -5.05
CA VAL A 20 12.83 0.52 -5.75
C VAL A 20 12.70 0.16 -7.23
N ARG A 21 12.21 -1.04 -7.55
CA ARG A 21 11.96 -1.49 -8.93
C ARG A 21 10.98 -0.56 -9.66
N THR A 22 9.94 -0.10 -8.96
CA THR A 22 8.98 0.89 -9.50
C THR A 22 9.66 2.21 -9.83
N ALA A 23 10.48 2.73 -8.93
CA ALA A 23 11.22 3.98 -9.14
C ALA A 23 12.24 3.88 -10.29
N GLU A 24 12.89 2.73 -10.46
CA GLU A 24 13.83 2.49 -11.55
C GLU A 24 13.16 2.42 -12.93
N VAL A 25 11.99 1.80 -13.00
CA VAL A 25 11.22 1.80 -14.25
C VAL A 25 10.67 3.18 -14.54
N PHE A 26 10.21 3.91 -13.52
CA PHE A 26 9.82 5.31 -13.69
C PHE A 26 10.98 6.16 -14.24
N ARG A 27 12.20 6.01 -13.71
CA ARG A 27 13.42 6.65 -14.22
C ARG A 27 13.62 6.37 -15.71
N THR A 28 13.49 5.10 -16.08
CA THR A 28 13.67 4.65 -17.47
C THR A 28 12.62 5.24 -18.41
N GLU A 29 11.35 5.25 -17.99
CA GLU A 29 10.27 5.83 -18.80
C GLU A 29 10.40 7.36 -18.89
N LEU A 30 10.77 8.02 -17.79
CA LEU A 30 10.98 9.46 -17.81
C LEU A 30 12.16 9.87 -18.70
N GLU A 31 13.26 9.11 -18.72
CA GLU A 31 14.40 9.38 -19.60
C GLU A 31 14.01 9.24 -21.08
N LYS A 32 13.09 8.33 -21.44
CA LYS A 32 12.56 8.23 -22.81
C LYS A 32 11.73 9.45 -23.20
N LEU A 33 10.94 9.99 -22.26
CA LEU A 33 10.02 11.10 -22.51
C LEU A 33 10.71 12.48 -22.41
N CYS A 34 11.70 12.60 -21.54
CA CYS A 34 12.46 13.83 -21.28
C CYS A 34 13.98 13.54 -21.30
N PRO A 35 14.59 13.18 -22.45
CA PRO A 35 15.98 12.76 -22.50
C PRO A 35 16.94 13.80 -21.91
N GLY A 36 17.78 13.37 -20.98
CA GLY A 36 18.84 14.21 -20.39
C GLY A 36 18.37 15.33 -19.49
N GLN A 37 17.09 15.43 -19.16
CA GLN A 37 16.57 16.56 -18.35
C GLN A 37 16.57 16.27 -16.85
N PHE A 38 16.46 15.00 -16.44
CA PHE A 38 16.32 14.62 -15.05
C PHE A 38 17.38 13.62 -14.62
N ASP A 39 17.71 13.66 -13.31
CA ASP A 39 18.56 12.70 -12.61
C ASP A 39 17.81 12.20 -11.38
N LEU A 40 17.33 10.94 -11.42
CA LEU A 40 16.51 10.36 -10.36
C LEU A 40 17.38 9.56 -9.39
N GLU A 41 17.41 10.01 -8.14
CA GLU A 41 18.08 9.36 -7.01
C GLU A 41 17.03 8.64 -6.15
N ILE A 42 17.30 7.39 -5.77
CA ILE A 42 16.42 6.59 -4.90
C ILE A 42 17.00 6.57 -3.50
N HIS A 43 16.19 6.96 -2.53
CA HIS A 43 16.55 7.01 -1.12
C HIS A 43 15.61 6.14 -0.30
N THR A 44 16.14 5.38 0.65
CA THR A 44 15.34 4.75 1.70
C THR A 44 14.99 5.77 2.77
N PHE A 45 13.95 5.48 3.57
CA PHE A 45 13.57 6.36 4.66
C PHE A 45 14.71 6.56 5.66
N ASP A 46 15.46 5.51 5.96
CA ASP A 46 16.63 5.57 6.86
C ASP A 46 17.71 6.47 6.33
N SER A 47 18.09 6.30 5.07
CA SER A 47 19.12 7.15 4.47
C SER A 47 18.69 8.61 4.45
N TYR A 48 17.43 8.89 4.16
CA TYR A 48 16.88 10.24 4.16
C TYR A 48 16.87 10.86 5.56
N VAL A 49 16.34 10.16 6.55
CA VAL A 49 16.24 10.66 7.92
C VAL A 49 17.61 10.89 8.52
N ASN A 50 18.53 9.94 8.37
CA ASN A 50 19.89 10.04 8.91
C ASN A 50 20.69 11.15 8.22
N GLN A 51 20.55 11.29 6.91
CA GLN A 51 21.32 12.24 6.12
C GLN A 51 20.79 13.67 6.23
N TYR A 52 19.47 13.86 6.23
CA TYR A 52 18.86 15.18 6.09
C TYR A 52 18.16 15.70 7.35
N LYS A 53 17.56 14.85 8.15
CA LYS A 53 16.74 15.28 9.30
C LYS A 53 17.40 15.05 10.66
N LYS A 54 18.46 14.26 10.74
CA LYS A 54 19.17 13.89 11.99
C LYS A 54 18.22 13.41 13.08
N LEU A 55 17.15 12.71 12.69
CA LEU A 55 16.20 12.11 13.60
C LEU A 55 16.65 10.68 13.90
N ASP A 56 16.78 10.37 15.17
CA ASP A 56 17.00 8.98 15.63
C ASP A 56 15.66 8.25 15.56
N VAL A 57 15.28 7.86 14.35
CA VAL A 57 14.06 7.10 14.08
C VAL A 57 14.45 5.68 13.75
N MET A 58 14.12 4.74 14.62
CA MET A 58 14.17 3.33 14.28
C MET A 58 13.23 3.07 13.12
N THR A 59 13.75 2.63 11.99
CA THR A 59 12.95 2.33 10.83
C THR A 59 12.78 0.84 10.69
N GLN A 60 11.63 0.43 10.17
CA GLN A 60 11.29 -0.96 9.87
C GLN A 60 12.01 -1.50 8.63
N PHE A 61 12.74 -0.63 7.94
CA PHE A 61 13.39 -1.00 6.70
C PHE A 61 14.79 -1.50 6.97
N PRO A 62 15.15 -2.69 6.48
CA PRO A 62 16.54 -3.03 6.35
C PRO A 62 17.23 -1.95 5.51
N PRO A 63 18.49 -1.61 5.79
CA PRO A 63 19.26 -0.78 4.89
C PRO A 63 19.24 -1.46 3.52
N GLU A 64 18.52 -0.83 2.59
CA GLU A 64 18.38 -1.37 1.25
C GLU A 64 19.70 -1.24 0.52
N ILE A 65 20.13 -2.34 0.01
CA ILE A 65 21.24 -2.37 -0.93
C ILE A 65 20.61 -2.32 -2.32
N PRO A 66 20.78 -1.23 -3.08
CA PRO A 66 20.33 -1.20 -4.45
C PRO A 66 20.93 -2.39 -5.22
N GLY A 67 20.08 -3.18 -5.90
CA GLY A 67 20.51 -4.35 -6.65
C GLY A 67 20.46 -5.67 -5.90
N LEU A 68 19.80 -5.75 -4.76
CA LEU A 68 19.43 -7.04 -4.18
C LEU A 68 18.43 -7.74 -5.10
N GLU A 69 18.93 -8.71 -5.85
CA GLU A 69 18.14 -9.47 -6.84
C GLU A 69 17.10 -10.38 -6.18
N GLU A 70 17.28 -10.72 -4.90
CA GLU A 70 16.31 -11.47 -4.12
C GLU A 70 16.11 -10.81 -2.76
N PRO A 71 14.86 -10.49 -2.39
CA PRO A 71 14.56 -10.14 -1.01
C PRO A 71 14.86 -11.37 -0.17
N SER A 72 15.81 -11.26 0.72
CA SER A 72 15.98 -12.25 1.78
C SER A 72 14.74 -12.18 2.67
N LEU A 73 13.72 -12.97 2.34
CA LEU A 73 12.44 -13.05 3.04
C LEU A 73 12.59 -13.38 4.53
N LEU A 74 13.77 -13.84 4.93
CA LEU A 74 14.08 -14.29 6.27
C LEU A 74 15.45 -13.75 6.72
N ARG A 75 15.59 -12.44 6.81
CA ARG A 75 16.73 -11.93 7.56
C ARG A 75 16.46 -12.07 9.06
N PRO A 76 17.18 -12.94 9.78
CA PRO A 76 16.97 -13.18 11.21
C PRO A 76 17.07 -11.91 12.05
N GLU A 77 17.87 -10.93 11.58
CA GLU A 77 18.08 -9.65 12.24
C GLU A 77 16.85 -8.75 12.34
N PHE A 78 15.79 -9.05 11.56
CA PHE A 78 14.52 -8.31 11.61
C PHE A 78 13.42 -8.99 12.40
N LYS A 79 13.63 -10.26 12.82
CA LYS A 79 12.74 -10.90 13.78
C LYS A 79 12.85 -10.20 15.13
N GLY A 80 11.74 -9.66 15.62
CA GLY A 80 11.66 -9.08 16.97
C GLY A 80 12.19 -7.64 17.10
N ARG A 81 12.43 -6.90 16.01
CA ARG A 81 12.53 -5.45 16.12
C ARG A 81 11.14 -4.87 16.27
N GLU A 82 10.75 -4.68 17.51
CA GLU A 82 9.55 -3.92 17.86
C GLU A 82 9.68 -2.52 17.29
N VAL A 83 8.72 -2.10 16.48
CA VAL A 83 8.53 -0.68 16.24
C VAL A 83 7.85 -0.15 17.49
N ASP A 84 8.67 0.27 18.40
CA ASP A 84 8.20 0.94 19.59
C ASP A 84 7.47 2.22 19.19
N ASP A 85 6.14 2.19 19.40
CA ASP A 85 5.34 3.36 19.55
C ASP A 85 4.69 3.95 18.28
N PHE A 86 3.38 3.92 18.29
CA PHE A 86 2.43 4.67 17.47
C PHE A 86 2.88 6.11 17.13
N LYS A 87 3.53 6.79 18.09
CA LYS A 87 4.07 8.12 17.89
C LYS A 87 5.18 8.15 16.82
N GLN A 88 6.02 7.11 16.75
CA GLN A 88 7.10 7.04 15.76
C GLN A 88 6.55 6.78 14.35
N VAL A 89 5.57 5.89 14.20
CA VAL A 89 4.91 5.64 12.92
C VAL A 89 4.20 6.88 12.41
N ARG A 90 3.51 7.57 13.30
CA ARG A 90 2.84 8.84 12.96
C ARG A 90 3.84 9.93 12.59
N ALA A 91 4.95 10.04 13.31
CA ALA A 91 6.03 10.97 13.00
C ALA A 91 6.65 10.67 11.65
N LYS A 92 6.86 9.39 11.31
CA LYS A 92 7.33 8.95 10.01
C LYS A 92 6.46 9.47 8.87
N TRP A 93 5.16 9.19 8.91
CA TRP A 93 4.26 9.59 7.83
C TRP A 93 4.09 11.11 7.74
N ASN A 94 4.05 11.80 8.87
CA ASN A 94 4.08 13.26 8.88
C ASN A 94 5.35 13.79 8.21
N THR A 95 6.51 13.18 8.46
CA THR A 95 7.77 13.54 7.83
C THR A 95 7.74 13.30 6.32
N VAL A 96 7.18 12.19 5.86
CA VAL A 96 7.03 11.88 4.43
C VAL A 96 6.15 12.91 3.73
N PHE A 97 4.97 13.19 4.26
CA PHE A 97 4.05 14.14 3.63
C PHE A 97 4.56 15.59 3.72
N GLN A 98 5.18 15.96 4.84
CA GLN A 98 5.79 17.28 4.97
C GLN A 98 6.98 17.44 4.02
N GLY A 99 7.83 16.43 3.89
CA GLY A 99 8.97 16.47 2.97
C GLY A 99 8.58 16.63 1.51
N LEU A 100 7.46 16.00 1.06
CA LEU A 100 6.91 16.22 -0.28
C LEU A 100 6.43 17.67 -0.47
N ARG A 101 5.76 18.25 0.53
CA ARG A 101 5.30 19.65 0.50
C ARG A 101 6.44 20.66 0.45
N ASP A 102 7.44 20.43 1.29
CA ASP A 102 8.59 21.33 1.44
C ASP A 102 9.60 21.20 0.29
N GLY A 103 9.53 20.09 -0.47
CA GLY A 103 10.49 19.77 -1.52
C GLY A 103 11.82 19.23 -0.96
N ASP A 104 11.80 18.60 0.20
CA ASP A 104 12.94 17.87 0.74
C ASP A 104 13.27 16.67 -0.16
N PHE A 105 12.25 16.12 -0.80
CA PHE A 105 12.31 15.15 -1.92
C PHE A 105 11.10 15.37 -2.82
N GLU A 106 11.22 14.94 -4.07
CA GLU A 106 10.26 15.25 -5.12
C GLU A 106 9.18 14.20 -5.24
N MET A 107 9.50 12.93 -4.97
CA MET A 107 8.59 11.79 -5.19
C MET A 107 8.65 10.79 -4.04
N SER A 108 7.55 10.06 -3.87
CA SER A 108 7.46 8.93 -2.95
C SER A 108 6.38 7.96 -3.42
N GLN A 109 6.31 6.81 -2.78
CA GLN A 109 5.24 5.82 -2.98
C GLN A 109 4.80 5.28 -1.63
N THR A 110 3.48 5.19 -1.39
CA THR A 110 2.93 4.70 -0.13
C THR A 110 1.53 4.11 -0.29
N GLN A 111 1.04 3.49 0.77
CA GLN A 111 -0.29 2.87 0.82
C GLN A 111 -1.41 3.91 0.72
N VAL A 112 -2.48 3.59 -0.01
CA VAL A 112 -3.66 4.47 -0.16
C VAL A 112 -4.37 4.72 1.18
N ASN A 113 -4.44 3.73 2.07
CA ASN A 113 -5.04 3.89 3.40
C ASN A 113 -4.25 4.86 4.28
N ILE A 114 -2.93 4.91 4.14
CA ILE A 114 -2.08 5.89 4.83
C ILE A 114 -2.39 7.29 4.30
N VAL A 115 -2.41 7.46 2.97
CA VAL A 115 -2.77 8.75 2.34
C VAL A 115 -4.16 9.19 2.80
N GLY A 116 -5.16 8.33 2.71
CA GLY A 116 -6.52 8.64 3.10
C GLY A 116 -6.69 8.99 4.58
N SER A 117 -6.05 8.22 5.47
CA SER A 117 -6.20 8.39 6.91
C SER A 117 -5.46 9.62 7.45
N TYR A 118 -4.23 9.88 6.99
CA TYR A 118 -3.41 11.00 7.45
C TYR A 118 -3.82 12.32 6.82
N LEU A 119 -4.17 12.32 5.53
CA LEU A 119 -4.55 13.51 4.78
C LEU A 119 -6.07 13.74 4.72
N LYS A 120 -6.87 12.80 5.25
CA LYS A 120 -8.34 12.87 5.41
C LYS A 120 -9.06 13.17 4.09
N ASN A 121 -8.83 12.35 3.09
CA ASN A 121 -9.38 12.50 1.74
C ASN A 121 -10.04 11.21 1.23
N ASP A 122 -10.55 11.24 0.00
CA ASP A 122 -11.32 10.17 -0.63
C ASP A 122 -10.48 8.89 -0.94
N TYR A 123 -9.15 8.92 -0.78
CA TYR A 123 -8.32 7.70 -0.86
C TYR A 123 -8.74 6.61 0.14
N ASN A 124 -9.36 7.00 1.27
CA ASN A 124 -9.91 6.03 2.23
C ASN A 124 -10.94 5.08 1.59
N ALA A 125 -11.66 5.52 0.57
CA ALA A 125 -12.64 4.69 -0.12
C ALA A 125 -11.99 3.49 -0.82
N LEU A 126 -10.77 3.65 -1.31
CA LEU A 126 -10.08 2.62 -2.09
C LEU A 126 -9.73 1.35 -1.30
N ASP A 127 -9.76 1.44 0.02
CA ASP A 127 -9.46 0.31 0.92
C ASP A 127 -10.73 -0.45 1.38
N LEU A 128 -11.91 -0.08 0.85
CA LEU A 128 -13.16 -0.74 1.18
C LEU A 128 -13.15 -2.21 0.71
N PRO A 129 -13.55 -3.14 1.58
CA PRO A 129 -13.65 -4.55 1.22
C PRO A 129 -14.60 -4.78 0.04
N PHE A 130 -14.14 -5.58 -0.94
CA PHE A 130 -14.88 -5.93 -2.16
C PHE A 130 -15.37 -4.73 -3.00
N LEU A 131 -14.69 -3.59 -2.90
CA LEU A 131 -14.99 -2.43 -3.74
C LEU A 131 -14.71 -2.71 -5.21
N PHE A 132 -13.63 -3.40 -5.49
CA PHE A 132 -13.23 -3.81 -6.84
C PHE A 132 -13.61 -5.26 -7.10
N ASN A 133 -14.12 -5.53 -8.31
CA ASN A 133 -14.50 -6.88 -8.72
C ASN A 133 -13.27 -7.74 -9.09
N ASP A 134 -12.31 -7.11 -9.79
CA ASP A 134 -11.13 -7.73 -10.37
C ASP A 134 -10.09 -6.66 -10.76
N HIS A 135 -8.96 -7.10 -11.31
CA HIS A 135 -7.87 -6.22 -11.76
C HIS A 135 -8.27 -5.32 -12.93
N ASP A 136 -9.17 -5.78 -13.81
CA ASP A 136 -9.66 -4.97 -14.93
C ASP A 136 -10.53 -3.82 -14.42
N HIS A 137 -11.37 -4.08 -13.41
CA HIS A 137 -12.14 -3.03 -12.75
C HIS A 137 -11.22 -2.00 -12.08
N VAL A 138 -10.18 -2.44 -11.36
CA VAL A 138 -9.16 -1.54 -10.79
C VAL A 138 -8.56 -0.67 -11.88
N SER A 139 -8.13 -1.27 -12.99
CA SER A 139 -7.49 -0.53 -14.09
C SER A 139 -8.44 0.49 -14.72
N ARG A 140 -9.70 0.14 -14.98
CA ARG A 140 -10.68 1.10 -15.51
C ARG A 140 -10.90 2.29 -14.59
N VAL A 141 -10.96 2.05 -13.28
CA VAL A 141 -11.19 3.10 -12.28
C VAL A 141 -9.95 3.96 -12.08
N LEU A 142 -8.81 3.34 -11.78
CA LEU A 142 -7.63 4.03 -11.27
C LEU A 142 -6.73 4.59 -12.38
N ASP A 143 -6.74 4.01 -13.59
CA ASP A 143 -6.07 4.59 -14.76
C ASP A 143 -6.95 5.59 -15.51
N GLY A 144 -8.25 5.66 -15.15
CA GLY A 144 -9.25 6.51 -15.75
C GLY A 144 -9.53 7.81 -14.99
N ALA A 145 -10.65 8.45 -15.33
CA ALA A 145 -11.05 9.75 -14.81
C ALA A 145 -11.22 9.79 -13.28
N ILE A 146 -11.59 8.67 -12.65
CA ILE A 146 -11.72 8.60 -11.18
C ILE A 146 -10.34 8.70 -10.52
N GLY A 147 -9.36 7.95 -11.02
CA GLY A 147 -7.98 8.03 -10.51
C GLY A 147 -7.36 9.40 -10.72
N ASP A 148 -7.56 10.01 -11.89
CA ASP A 148 -7.08 11.37 -12.18
C ASP A 148 -7.70 12.39 -11.23
N ARG A 149 -9.00 12.29 -10.97
CA ARG A 149 -9.71 13.16 -10.02
C ARG A 149 -9.18 13.00 -8.60
N LEU A 150 -8.98 11.77 -8.12
CA LEU A 150 -8.41 11.52 -6.81
C LEU A 150 -7.01 12.15 -6.66
N GLY A 151 -6.16 11.99 -7.68
CA GLY A 151 -4.83 12.59 -7.69
C GLY A 151 -4.85 14.11 -7.67
N GLN A 152 -5.83 14.73 -8.34
CA GLN A 152 -6.02 16.19 -8.34
C GLN A 152 -6.58 16.68 -7.02
N GLU A 153 -7.61 16.04 -6.46
CA GLU A 153 -8.18 16.37 -5.16
C GLU A 153 -7.13 16.36 -4.05
N LEU A 154 -6.21 15.40 -4.11
CA LEU A 154 -5.09 15.34 -3.17
C LEU A 154 -4.17 16.57 -3.32
N ALA A 155 -3.95 17.06 -4.54
CA ALA A 155 -3.17 18.28 -4.75
C ALA A 155 -3.86 19.53 -4.18
N GLU A 156 -5.17 19.62 -4.32
CA GLU A 156 -5.97 20.76 -3.86
C GLU A 156 -6.14 20.77 -2.33
N THR A 157 -6.19 19.61 -1.69
CA THR A 157 -6.49 19.48 -0.26
C THR A 157 -5.26 19.28 0.63
N ALA A 158 -4.16 18.80 0.06
CA ALA A 158 -2.99 18.39 0.83
C ALA A 158 -1.64 18.86 0.27
N ASP A 159 -1.60 19.64 -0.80
CA ASP A 159 -0.38 20.07 -1.50
C ASP A 159 0.51 18.91 -1.98
N ILE A 160 -0.10 17.75 -2.22
CA ILE A 160 0.55 16.53 -2.70
C ILE A 160 -0.31 15.99 -3.85
N ARG A 161 0.31 15.61 -4.94
CA ARG A 161 -0.38 15.07 -6.11
C ARG A 161 -0.17 13.57 -6.24
N GLY A 162 -1.25 12.80 -6.47
CA GLY A 162 -1.20 11.41 -6.90
C GLY A 162 -0.99 11.33 -8.42
N LEU A 163 -0.03 10.51 -8.86
CA LEU A 163 0.30 10.36 -10.28
C LEU A 163 -0.12 9.01 -10.86
N GLY A 164 -0.28 7.98 -10.02
CA GLY A 164 -0.65 6.65 -10.45
C GLY A 164 -0.86 5.72 -9.26
N PHE A 165 -1.57 4.61 -9.50
CA PHE A 165 -1.90 3.63 -8.48
C PHE A 165 -1.27 2.28 -8.80
N THR A 166 -0.59 1.74 -7.81
CA THR A 166 0.18 0.50 -7.84
C THR A 166 -0.38 -0.48 -6.81
N TYR A 167 0.20 -1.66 -6.72
CA TYR A 167 -0.16 -2.66 -5.72
C TYR A 167 0.97 -2.84 -4.68
N SER A 168 0.67 -3.60 -3.64
CA SER A 168 1.64 -4.23 -2.78
C SER A 168 1.20 -5.68 -2.55
N GLY A 169 1.39 -6.51 -3.58
CA GLY A 169 1.08 -7.93 -3.53
C GLY A 169 -0.36 -8.35 -3.88
N GLY A 170 -1.21 -7.42 -4.31
CA GLY A 170 -2.58 -7.76 -4.73
C GLY A 170 -3.62 -7.71 -3.62
N TYR A 171 -4.26 -8.83 -3.30
CA TYR A 171 -5.32 -8.87 -2.29
C TYR A 171 -4.80 -9.02 -0.86
N ARG A 172 -5.54 -8.47 0.10
CA ARG A 172 -5.28 -8.67 1.53
C ARG A 172 -5.73 -10.05 1.97
N VAL A 173 -4.97 -10.61 2.91
CA VAL A 173 -5.18 -11.93 3.50
C VAL A 173 -5.20 -11.81 5.03
N ILE A 174 -5.57 -12.91 5.72
CA ILE A 174 -5.48 -13.01 7.17
C ILE A 174 -4.37 -14.00 7.53
N GLY A 175 -3.38 -13.54 8.28
CA GLY A 175 -2.38 -14.39 8.92
C GLY A 175 -2.82 -14.82 10.32
N ALA A 176 -2.50 -16.04 10.73
CA ALA A 176 -2.90 -16.58 12.03
C ALA A 176 -1.80 -17.38 12.74
N ASN A 177 -1.73 -17.21 14.06
CA ASN A 177 -0.86 -17.98 14.95
C ASN A 177 -1.44 -19.36 15.32
N LYS A 178 -2.70 -19.59 15.01
CA LYS A 178 -3.44 -20.83 15.23
C LYS A 178 -3.94 -21.42 13.92
N GLU A 179 -4.33 -22.67 13.95
CA GLU A 179 -4.94 -23.31 12.80
C GLU A 179 -6.25 -22.62 12.42
N ILE A 180 -6.36 -22.20 11.17
CA ILE A 180 -7.56 -21.61 10.58
C ILE A 180 -7.82 -22.33 9.26
N THR A 181 -9.01 -22.90 9.13
CA THR A 181 -9.43 -23.67 7.94
C THR A 181 -10.68 -23.09 7.26
N LYS A 182 -11.42 -22.25 7.93
CA LYS A 182 -12.68 -21.64 7.47
C LYS A 182 -12.95 -20.31 8.16
N LEU A 183 -13.91 -19.56 7.64
CA LEU A 183 -14.26 -18.22 8.15
C LEU A 183 -14.72 -18.24 9.63
N ASN A 184 -15.41 -19.29 10.06
CA ASN A 184 -15.88 -19.41 11.45
C ASN A 184 -14.73 -19.50 12.48
N ASP A 185 -13.54 -19.94 12.06
CA ASP A 185 -12.39 -20.08 12.96
C ASP A 185 -11.81 -18.70 13.35
N LEU A 186 -12.27 -17.63 12.71
CA LEU A 186 -11.93 -16.25 13.07
C LEU A 186 -12.71 -15.74 14.28
N GLY A 187 -13.82 -16.38 14.67
CA GLY A 187 -14.58 -16.02 15.87
C GLY A 187 -13.76 -16.19 17.15
N GLU A 188 -14.03 -15.38 18.17
CA GLU A 188 -13.36 -15.43 19.48
C GLU A 188 -11.83 -15.30 19.41
N THR A 189 -11.33 -14.53 18.43
CA THR A 189 -9.91 -14.25 18.26
C THR A 189 -9.63 -12.77 18.44
N THR A 190 -8.47 -12.44 19.00
CA THR A 190 -7.97 -11.05 18.93
C THR A 190 -7.51 -10.76 17.52
N PHE A 191 -8.19 -9.86 16.85
CA PHE A 191 -7.92 -9.49 15.46
C PHE A 191 -7.22 -8.14 15.39
N LEU A 192 -6.07 -8.13 14.73
CA LEU A 192 -5.31 -6.93 14.47
C LEU A 192 -5.52 -6.46 13.02
N THR A 193 -5.94 -5.21 12.85
CA THR A 193 -6.10 -4.61 11.52
C THR A 193 -5.45 -3.24 11.44
N THR A 194 -4.85 -2.95 10.31
CA THR A 194 -4.28 -1.63 9.99
C THR A 194 -5.29 -0.70 9.32
N THR A 195 -6.46 -1.23 8.92
CA THR A 195 -7.43 -0.48 8.13
C THR A 195 -8.77 -0.29 8.85
N GLY A 196 -9.30 0.94 8.76
CA GLY A 196 -10.63 1.23 9.31
C GLY A 196 -11.75 0.43 8.64
N PRO A 197 -11.81 0.34 7.29
CA PRO A 197 -12.84 -0.40 6.59
C PRO A 197 -12.91 -1.88 6.92
N SER A 198 -11.78 -2.56 7.03
CA SER A 198 -11.73 -3.99 7.38
C SER A 198 -12.27 -4.26 8.78
N LYS A 199 -12.03 -3.34 9.74
CA LYS A 199 -12.62 -3.45 11.07
C LYS A 199 -14.14 -3.67 11.00
N PHE A 200 -14.84 -2.83 10.25
CA PHE A 200 -16.30 -2.93 10.14
C PHE A 200 -16.77 -4.21 9.43
N LEU A 201 -16.00 -4.71 8.46
CA LEU A 201 -16.29 -5.99 7.83
C LEU A 201 -16.24 -7.14 8.84
N PHE A 202 -15.17 -7.22 9.61
CA PHE A 202 -14.95 -8.33 10.53
C PHE A 202 -15.84 -8.24 11.79
N GLU A 203 -16.19 -7.03 12.23
CA GLU A 203 -17.23 -6.83 13.25
C GLU A 203 -18.60 -7.38 12.82
N GLU A 204 -19.01 -7.19 11.55
CA GLU A 204 -20.25 -7.76 10.98
C GLU A 204 -20.23 -9.30 10.93
N LEU A 205 -19.05 -9.91 10.94
CA LEU A 205 -18.87 -11.36 11.01
C LEU A 205 -18.80 -11.90 12.44
N GLY A 206 -18.88 -11.03 13.44
CA GLY A 206 -18.74 -11.41 14.85
C GLY A 206 -17.31 -11.77 15.26
N VAL A 207 -16.31 -11.33 14.48
CA VAL A 207 -14.89 -11.47 14.84
C VAL A 207 -14.53 -10.39 15.85
N GLY A 208 -13.82 -10.74 16.89
CA GLY A 208 -13.35 -9.74 17.85
C GLY A 208 -12.93 -10.32 19.20
N PRO A 209 -12.29 -9.51 20.05
CA PRO A 209 -12.08 -8.06 19.91
C PRO A 209 -11.18 -7.67 18.74
N ILE A 210 -11.45 -6.52 18.14
CA ILE A 210 -10.65 -6.00 17.03
C ILE A 210 -9.86 -4.79 17.50
N ASP A 211 -8.55 -4.93 17.51
CA ASP A 211 -7.62 -3.84 17.81
C ASP A 211 -7.04 -3.26 16.53
N LYS A 212 -7.09 -1.94 16.44
CA LYS A 212 -6.43 -1.23 15.36
C LYS A 212 -4.96 -1.05 15.71
N VAL A 213 -4.10 -1.72 14.97
CA VAL A 213 -2.66 -1.56 15.10
C VAL A 213 -2.20 -0.52 14.09
N GLU A 214 -1.65 0.57 14.59
CA GLU A 214 -1.02 1.60 13.76
C GLU A 214 0.52 1.43 13.69
N ALA A 215 1.04 0.45 14.42
CA ALA A 215 2.44 0.06 14.44
C ALA A 215 2.59 -1.44 14.14
N SER A 216 3.82 -1.85 13.87
CA SER A 216 4.17 -3.24 13.61
C SER A 216 3.54 -4.20 14.62
N PRO A 217 3.12 -5.37 14.18
CA PRO A 217 2.57 -6.37 15.06
C PRO A 217 3.61 -6.79 16.09
N SER A 218 3.42 -6.38 17.30
CA SER A 218 3.93 -7.07 18.46
C SER A 218 3.06 -8.32 18.68
N ASP A 219 3.60 -9.34 19.30
CA ASP A 219 3.08 -10.70 19.50
C ASP A 219 1.71 -10.85 20.19
N HIS A 220 0.76 -9.94 20.02
CA HIS A 220 -0.40 -9.82 20.87
C HIS A 220 -1.74 -10.18 20.23
N GLY A 221 -1.76 -10.62 18.98
CA GLY A 221 -3.00 -11.03 18.32
C GLY A 221 -3.01 -12.48 17.88
N ASP A 222 -4.17 -13.11 17.93
CA ASP A 222 -4.35 -14.47 17.40
C ASP A 222 -4.35 -14.48 15.87
N ILE A 223 -4.90 -13.42 15.29
CA ILE A 223 -4.99 -13.22 13.83
C ILE A 223 -4.69 -11.77 13.48
N GLN A 224 -4.19 -11.58 12.27
CA GLN A 224 -3.81 -10.27 11.76
C GLN A 224 -4.19 -10.12 10.29
N GLU A 225 -4.73 -8.93 9.96
CA GLU A 225 -4.86 -8.53 8.56
C GLU A 225 -3.49 -8.17 7.98
N GLU A 226 -3.12 -8.86 6.92
CA GLU A 226 -1.89 -8.60 6.22
C GLU A 226 -2.15 -7.85 4.91
N GLY A 227 -1.28 -6.90 4.67
CA GLY A 227 -1.24 -6.22 3.39
C GLY A 227 -0.88 -7.19 2.30
N GLY A 228 -1.75 -7.28 1.37
CA GLY A 228 -1.70 -8.08 0.18
C GLY A 228 -0.46 -8.90 -0.06
N ALA A 229 -0.39 -9.90 -0.30
CA ALA A 229 0.52 -10.96 -0.48
C ALA A 229 0.94 -11.57 0.83
N ILE A 230 0.87 -12.78 0.77
CA ILE A 230 1.57 -13.75 1.59
C ILE A 230 2.99 -13.31 1.89
N GLU A 231 3.62 -12.55 1.03
CA GLU A 231 4.89 -11.89 1.23
C GLU A 231 4.96 -11.05 2.52
N THR A 232 4.03 -10.14 2.72
CA THR A 232 4.02 -9.31 3.93
C THR A 232 3.69 -10.13 5.15
N THR A 233 2.75 -11.07 5.03
CA THR A 233 2.42 -12.06 6.06
C THR A 233 3.65 -12.89 6.40
N TYR A 234 4.35 -13.40 5.39
CA TYR A 234 5.51 -14.25 5.55
C TYR A 234 6.70 -13.52 6.21
N LEU A 235 6.90 -12.26 5.92
CA LEU A 235 8.00 -11.45 6.44
C LEU A 235 7.76 -10.92 7.86
N ARG A 236 6.52 -10.61 8.19
CA ARG A 236 6.17 -9.92 9.43
C ARG A 236 5.52 -10.81 10.46
N PHE A 237 4.78 -11.78 9.99
CA PHE A 237 3.95 -12.62 10.84
C PHE A 237 4.68 -13.91 11.20
N THR A 238 4.66 -14.28 12.48
CA THR A 238 5.29 -15.51 12.97
C THR A 238 4.38 -16.74 12.85
N GLY A 239 3.13 -16.53 12.45
CA GLY A 239 2.12 -17.57 12.28
C GLY A 239 2.39 -18.47 11.09
N LYS A 240 1.81 -19.68 11.13
CA LYS A 240 1.99 -20.70 10.10
C LYS A 240 0.74 -20.91 9.23
N HIS A 241 -0.29 -20.12 9.44
CA HIS A 241 -1.55 -20.24 8.73
C HIS A 241 -1.92 -18.92 8.06
N VAL A 242 -2.33 -19.00 6.81
CA VAL A 242 -2.82 -17.88 6.02
C VAL A 242 -4.19 -18.23 5.47
N LEU A 243 -5.20 -17.41 5.74
CA LEU A 243 -6.51 -17.53 5.14
C LEU A 243 -6.66 -16.51 4.01
N LYS A 244 -6.84 -16.99 2.80
CA LYS A 244 -7.03 -16.15 1.61
C LYS A 244 -8.46 -15.62 1.59
N THR A 245 -8.68 -14.52 2.27
CA THR A 245 -9.98 -13.83 2.30
C THR A 245 -10.20 -12.97 1.07
N ASP A 246 -9.12 -12.48 0.45
CA ASP A 246 -9.12 -11.63 -0.75
C ASP A 246 -10.15 -10.48 -0.65
N HIS A 247 -10.30 -9.94 0.55
CA HIS A 247 -11.40 -9.04 0.88
C HIS A 247 -11.19 -7.60 0.41
N SER A 248 -9.95 -7.16 0.21
CA SER A 248 -9.65 -5.85 -0.39
C SER A 248 -8.35 -5.89 -1.17
N MET A 249 -8.21 -4.97 -2.13
CA MET A 249 -6.95 -4.76 -2.84
C MET A 249 -5.98 -3.98 -1.99
N PHE A 250 -4.72 -4.41 -1.90
CA PHE A 250 -3.69 -3.63 -1.26
C PHE A 250 -3.09 -2.63 -2.24
N LEU A 251 -3.69 -1.47 -2.29
CA LEU A 251 -3.30 -0.40 -3.20
C LEU A 251 -2.25 0.52 -2.59
N THR A 252 -1.32 0.93 -3.44
CA THR A 252 -0.36 2.00 -3.18
C THR A 252 -0.48 3.09 -4.24
N THR A 253 0.16 4.23 -4.03
CA THR A 253 0.09 5.35 -4.96
C THR A 253 1.44 6.05 -5.07
N ILE A 254 1.78 6.46 -6.29
CA ILE A 254 2.95 7.28 -6.59
C ILE A 254 2.58 8.74 -6.32
N LEU A 255 3.34 9.39 -5.49
CA LEU A 255 3.11 10.76 -5.01
C LEU A 255 4.22 11.71 -5.44
N THR A 256 3.85 12.96 -5.66
CA THR A 256 4.78 14.08 -5.84
C THR A 256 4.28 15.32 -5.10
N GLY A 257 5.20 16.18 -4.65
CA GLY A 257 4.81 17.46 -4.07
C GLY A 257 4.20 18.38 -5.13
N THR A 258 3.08 19.05 -4.82
CA THR A 258 2.39 19.95 -5.77
C THR A 258 3.32 21.07 -6.22
N LYS A 259 4.05 21.69 -5.30
CA LYS A 259 5.03 22.76 -5.61
C LYS A 259 6.09 22.30 -6.62
N PHE A 260 6.65 21.10 -6.46
CA PHE A 260 7.60 20.56 -7.42
C PHE A 260 6.93 20.34 -8.77
N PHE A 261 5.78 19.67 -8.80
CA PHE A 261 5.07 19.35 -10.03
C PHE A 261 4.68 20.60 -10.82
N GLU A 262 4.21 21.65 -10.18
CA GLU A 262 3.86 22.92 -10.81
C GLU A 262 5.07 23.73 -11.31
N SER A 263 6.26 23.44 -10.79
CA SER A 263 7.51 24.04 -11.29
C SER A 263 8.02 23.42 -12.58
N LEU A 264 7.41 22.34 -13.05
CA LEU A 264 7.71 21.67 -14.31
C LEU A 264 7.00 22.36 -15.49
N THR A 265 7.58 22.28 -16.69
CA THR A 265 6.87 22.72 -17.90
C THR A 265 5.66 21.81 -18.18
N ALA A 266 4.70 22.24 -18.99
CA ALA A 266 3.54 21.45 -19.35
C ALA A 266 3.93 20.08 -19.98
N GLU A 267 4.96 20.06 -20.83
CA GLU A 267 5.49 18.84 -21.43
C GLU A 267 6.10 17.91 -20.38
N GLN A 268 6.85 18.47 -19.44
CA GLN A 268 7.44 17.70 -18.33
C GLN A 268 6.35 17.15 -17.39
N GLN A 269 5.32 17.94 -17.06
CA GLN A 269 4.18 17.48 -16.27
C GLN A 269 3.47 16.31 -16.93
N GLU A 270 3.26 16.39 -18.24
CA GLU A 270 2.65 15.29 -18.99
C GLU A 270 3.55 14.06 -19.02
N ALA A 271 4.87 14.23 -19.20
CA ALA A 271 5.83 13.14 -19.15
C ALA A 271 5.82 12.42 -17.79
N PHE A 272 5.72 13.15 -16.68
CA PHE A 272 5.60 12.57 -15.34
C PHE A 272 4.33 11.74 -15.17
N LYS A 273 3.19 12.23 -15.66
CA LYS A 273 1.91 11.50 -15.62
C LYS A 273 1.98 10.23 -16.46
N VAL A 274 2.50 10.33 -17.70
CA VAL A 274 2.62 9.19 -18.60
C VAL A 274 3.58 8.15 -18.02
N ALA A 275 4.75 8.55 -17.51
CA ALA A 275 5.70 7.65 -16.88
C ALA A 275 5.07 6.95 -15.66
N ALA A 276 4.39 7.70 -14.78
CA ALA A 276 3.74 7.14 -13.59
C ALA A 276 2.62 6.15 -13.94
N LYS A 277 1.77 6.47 -14.91
CA LYS A 277 0.71 5.56 -15.38
C LYS A 277 1.28 4.32 -16.06
N THR A 278 2.36 4.46 -16.81
CA THR A 278 3.03 3.33 -17.47
C THR A 278 3.62 2.38 -16.43
N VAL A 279 4.40 2.90 -15.50
CA VAL A 279 5.01 2.06 -14.46
C VAL A 279 3.96 1.45 -13.53
N ALA A 280 2.88 2.17 -13.23
CA ALA A 280 1.81 1.64 -12.40
C ALA A 280 1.15 0.38 -12.99
N LYS A 281 0.92 0.37 -14.31
CA LYS A 281 0.39 -0.82 -15.00
C LYS A 281 1.35 -2.00 -14.94
N VAL A 282 2.62 -1.75 -15.19
CA VAL A 282 3.67 -2.78 -15.16
C VAL A 282 3.85 -3.33 -13.75
N GLU A 283 3.86 -2.44 -12.75
CA GLU A 283 4.01 -2.81 -11.35
C GLU A 283 2.85 -3.69 -10.86
N ARG A 284 1.62 -3.40 -11.22
CA ARG A 284 0.47 -4.24 -10.87
C ARG A 284 0.59 -5.68 -11.41
N ILE A 285 1.16 -5.84 -12.62
CA ILE A 285 1.43 -7.18 -13.18
C ILE A 285 2.48 -7.89 -12.33
N TRP A 286 3.62 -7.24 -12.06
CA TRP A 286 4.68 -7.84 -11.24
C TRP A 286 4.19 -8.20 -9.84
N SER A 287 3.42 -7.33 -9.24
CA SER A 287 2.92 -7.54 -7.89
C SER A 287 2.08 -8.82 -7.78
N VAL A 288 1.28 -9.12 -8.81
CA VAL A 288 0.49 -10.35 -8.88
C VAL A 288 1.38 -11.56 -9.16
N GLU A 289 2.34 -11.46 -10.09
CA GLU A 289 3.29 -12.52 -10.40
C GLU A 289 4.19 -12.86 -9.20
N ASP A 290 4.68 -11.84 -8.51
CA ASP A 290 5.51 -12.01 -7.33
C ASP A 290 4.70 -12.61 -6.18
N ALA A 291 3.45 -12.18 -5.96
CA ALA A 291 2.56 -12.78 -4.98
C ALA A 291 2.43 -14.30 -5.16
N ALA A 292 2.26 -14.78 -6.40
CA ALA A 292 2.18 -16.20 -6.68
C ALA A 292 3.47 -16.96 -6.36
N LYS A 293 4.64 -16.35 -6.63
CA LYS A 293 5.94 -16.95 -6.28
C LYS A 293 6.13 -17.03 -4.76
N TYR A 294 5.77 -15.98 -4.03
CA TYR A 294 5.87 -15.96 -2.57
C TYR A 294 4.91 -16.95 -1.92
N GLU A 295 3.74 -17.18 -2.50
CA GLU A 295 2.80 -18.21 -2.05
C GLU A 295 3.41 -19.61 -2.13
N GLN A 296 4.08 -19.91 -3.25
CA GLN A 296 4.80 -21.18 -3.43
C GLN A 296 5.96 -21.31 -2.44
N ASP A 297 6.75 -20.27 -2.26
CA ASP A 297 7.87 -20.26 -1.30
C ASP A 297 7.38 -20.44 0.14
N ALA A 298 6.36 -19.71 0.55
CA ALA A 298 5.75 -19.84 1.87
C ALA A 298 5.26 -21.26 2.15
N THR A 299 4.59 -21.89 1.19
CA THR A 299 4.14 -23.27 1.30
C THR A 299 5.31 -24.23 1.44
N SER A 300 6.40 -24.03 0.68
CA SER A 300 7.61 -24.87 0.77
C SER A 300 8.30 -24.78 2.15
N LYS A 301 8.07 -23.69 2.86
CA LYS A 301 8.62 -23.44 4.22
C LYS A 301 7.65 -23.81 5.35
N GLY A 302 6.55 -24.49 5.02
CA GLY A 302 5.62 -25.06 5.99
C GLY A 302 4.53 -24.08 6.46
N ILE A 303 4.29 -23.01 5.71
CA ILE A 303 3.11 -22.17 5.92
C ILE A 303 1.90 -22.83 5.24
N THR A 304 0.83 -23.01 6.00
CA THR A 304 -0.42 -23.53 5.49
C THR A 304 -1.25 -22.39 4.91
N ILE A 305 -1.57 -22.49 3.63
CA ILE A 305 -2.38 -21.50 2.93
C ILE A 305 -3.74 -22.11 2.66
N VAL A 306 -4.79 -21.45 3.14
CA VAL A 306 -6.18 -21.93 3.08
C VAL A 306 -7.00 -21.03 2.16
N GLU A 307 -7.61 -21.65 1.15
CA GLU A 307 -8.63 -21.00 0.31
C GLU A 307 -10.00 -21.11 1.00
N LEU A 308 -10.73 -19.99 1.01
CA LEU A 308 -12.10 -20.01 1.50
C LEU A 308 -13.04 -20.79 0.57
N SER A 309 -14.00 -21.51 1.17
CA SER A 309 -15.10 -22.11 0.43
C SER A 309 -15.93 -21.05 -0.30
N ALA A 310 -16.67 -21.45 -1.35
CA ALA A 310 -17.56 -20.55 -2.06
C ALA A 310 -18.64 -19.94 -1.12
N GLU A 311 -19.11 -20.72 -0.15
CA GLU A 311 -20.07 -20.27 0.86
C GLU A 311 -19.45 -19.20 1.76
N ASP A 312 -18.24 -19.42 2.27
CA ASP A 312 -17.55 -18.44 3.12
C ASP A 312 -17.21 -17.16 2.34
N LYS A 313 -16.79 -17.28 1.08
CA LYS A 313 -16.59 -16.11 0.19
C LYS A 313 -17.89 -15.32 0.01
N GLN A 314 -19.03 -15.99 -0.12
CA GLN A 314 -20.34 -15.32 -0.23
C GLN A 314 -20.74 -14.64 1.08
N ARG A 315 -20.53 -15.27 2.22
CA ARG A 315 -20.77 -14.70 3.56
C ARG A 315 -19.92 -13.42 3.78
N LEU A 316 -18.64 -13.50 3.43
CA LEU A 316 -17.71 -12.39 3.53
C LEU A 316 -18.17 -11.19 2.66
N ARG A 317 -18.58 -11.45 1.42
CA ARG A 317 -19.17 -10.43 0.52
C ARG A 317 -20.48 -9.84 1.05
N HIS A 318 -21.31 -10.66 1.69
CA HIS A 318 -22.54 -10.18 2.32
C HIS A 318 -22.26 -9.26 3.49
N ALA A 319 -21.35 -9.64 4.38
CA ALA A 319 -20.92 -8.84 5.52
C ALA A 319 -20.31 -7.49 5.04
N SER A 320 -19.51 -7.50 3.97
CA SER A 320 -19.00 -6.27 3.37
C SER A 320 -20.11 -5.31 2.94
N LYS A 321 -21.15 -5.81 2.28
CA LYS A 321 -22.31 -4.95 1.90
C LYS A 321 -23.02 -4.36 3.12
N GLN A 322 -23.09 -5.06 4.24
CA GLN A 322 -23.63 -4.53 5.48
C GLN A 322 -22.70 -3.48 6.07
N SER A 323 -21.39 -3.71 6.06
CA SER A 323 -20.41 -2.75 6.58
C SER A 323 -20.45 -1.42 5.81
N TYR A 324 -20.82 -1.41 4.53
CA TYR A 324 -20.99 -0.18 3.72
C TYR A 324 -22.04 0.79 4.28
N LYS A 325 -22.98 0.31 5.09
CA LYS A 325 -23.91 1.18 5.84
C LYS A 325 -23.19 2.07 6.87
N GLN A 326 -21.94 1.77 7.15
CA GLN A 326 -21.12 2.50 8.11
C GLN A 326 -20.18 3.54 7.45
N LEU A 327 -20.30 3.80 6.12
CA LEU A 327 -19.41 4.72 5.38
C LEU A 327 -19.23 6.07 6.10
N MET A 328 -20.33 6.64 6.62
CA MET A 328 -20.26 7.90 7.36
C MET A 328 -19.42 7.82 8.63
N LYS A 329 -19.48 6.68 9.36
CA LYS A 329 -18.61 6.43 10.53
C LYS A 329 -17.15 6.25 10.12
N MET A 330 -16.92 5.67 8.95
CA MET A 330 -15.59 5.51 8.37
C MET A 330 -15.05 6.83 7.79
N LYS A 331 -15.88 7.89 7.71
CA LYS A 331 -15.56 9.16 7.05
C LYS A 331 -15.21 8.97 5.57
N ILE A 332 -15.92 8.07 4.90
CA ILE A 332 -15.77 7.78 3.48
C ILE A 332 -16.91 8.45 2.71
N ASN A 333 -16.56 9.13 1.63
CA ASN A 333 -17.50 9.79 0.76
C ASN A 333 -18.29 8.76 -0.08
N PRO A 334 -19.62 8.63 0.08
CA PRO A 334 -20.40 7.65 -0.67
C PRO A 334 -20.44 7.93 -2.17
N VAL A 335 -20.23 9.17 -2.60
CA VAL A 335 -20.27 9.54 -4.03
C VAL A 335 -19.14 8.89 -4.81
N ILE A 336 -17.91 8.86 -4.23
CA ILE A 336 -16.79 8.19 -4.88
C ILE A 336 -16.97 6.67 -4.90
N VAL A 337 -17.52 6.10 -3.82
CA VAL A 337 -17.83 4.67 -3.74
C VAL A 337 -18.82 4.26 -4.82
N ASP A 338 -19.92 5.01 -4.97
CA ASP A 338 -20.93 4.78 -6.01
C ASP A 338 -20.36 4.92 -7.42
N ALA A 339 -19.46 5.89 -7.63
CA ALA A 339 -18.78 6.06 -8.92
C ALA A 339 -17.92 4.84 -9.27
N ILE A 340 -17.14 4.34 -8.31
CA ILE A 340 -16.30 3.15 -8.48
C ILE A 340 -17.16 1.92 -8.77
N ILE A 341 -18.22 1.68 -7.98
CA ILE A 341 -19.12 0.53 -8.18
C ILE A 341 -19.77 0.55 -9.56
N ARG A 342 -20.12 1.72 -10.08
CA ARG A 342 -20.70 1.85 -11.44
C ARG A 342 -19.73 1.45 -12.54
N GLU A 343 -18.44 1.78 -12.40
CA GLU A 343 -17.41 1.33 -13.36
C GLU A 343 -17.26 -0.19 -13.38
N GLY A 344 -17.53 -0.88 -12.27
CA GLY A 344 -17.51 -2.34 -12.19
C GLY A 344 -18.68 -3.04 -12.90
N LYS A 345 -19.69 -2.28 -13.37
CA LYS A 345 -20.84 -2.82 -14.13
C LYS A 345 -20.65 -2.71 -15.64
N LYS A 346 -19.62 -2.05 -16.10
CA LYS A 346 -19.22 -1.94 -17.51
C LYS A 346 -18.33 -3.13 -17.93
#